data_4c2fade1d1ea05e1764cbd7758cc528c
#
_entry.id   4c2fade1d1ea05e1764cbd7758cc528c
#
_cell.length_a   1.000
_cell.length_b   1.000
_cell.length_c   1.000
_cell.angle_alpha   90.00
_cell.angle_beta   90.00
_cell.angle_gamma   90.00
#
_symmetry.space_group_name_H-M   'P 1'
#
loop_
_entity.id
_entity.type
_entity.pdbx_description
1 polymer ?
#
loop_
_entity_poly.entity_id
_entity_poly.type
_entity_poly.pdbx_seq_one_letter_code
_entity_poly.pdbx_strand_id
1 'polypeptide(L)'
;AEAAPRFAELTGTRVRAVGRGHDDLSDGDVLRAGDLEVRVVATPGHTSDSISFALPADSALLTGDTVLGRGTTVVAHPDGELAAYLDSLAAIAALTGGGTVTTILPGHGPTIPDAAAMVAFYRIHRDERIEQVRQALADGAAAEADVVEGVLRRVYAEVPVSVWPAARMSIRAQLAFLGALPA
;
A
#
# COMPACT_ATOMS: atom_id res chain seq x y z
N ALA A 1 -2.26 5.94 13.81
CA ALA A 1 -1.10 6.54 14.49
C ALA A 1 -1.46 7.45 15.68
N GLU A 2 -2.65 8.06 15.72
CA GLU A 2 -3.05 9.00 16.80
C GLU A 2 -3.06 8.34 18.21
N ALA A 3 -3.37 7.06 18.30
CA ALA A 3 -3.41 6.34 19.56
C ALA A 3 -2.03 5.90 20.07
N ALA A 4 -0.99 5.89 19.24
CA ALA A 4 0.32 5.36 19.63
C ALA A 4 0.99 6.13 20.78
N PRO A 5 0.98 7.47 20.83
CA PRO A 5 1.52 8.21 21.99
C PRO A 5 0.78 7.89 23.29
N ARG A 6 -0.55 7.77 23.22
CA ARG A 6 -1.36 7.43 24.39
C ARG A 6 -1.10 6.00 24.87
N PHE A 7 -0.91 5.06 23.96
CA PHE A 7 -0.54 3.69 24.29
C PHE A 7 0.84 3.64 24.97
N ALA A 8 1.82 4.35 24.41
CA ALA A 8 3.16 4.44 24.99
C ALA A 8 3.13 5.01 26.43
N GLU A 9 2.38 6.10 26.64
CA GLU A 9 2.18 6.71 27.97
C GLU A 9 1.59 5.70 28.97
N LEU A 10 0.54 4.96 28.57
CA LEU A 10 -0.16 4.02 29.44
C LEU A 10 0.67 2.77 29.77
N THR A 11 1.55 2.34 28.87
CA THR A 11 2.33 1.10 29.02
C THR A 11 3.79 1.33 29.40
N GLY A 12 4.28 2.57 29.37
CA GLY A 12 5.69 2.92 29.58
C GLY A 12 6.60 2.45 28.43
N THR A 13 6.05 2.08 27.27
CA THR A 13 6.81 1.60 26.11
C THR A 13 7.17 2.73 25.15
N ARG A 14 8.22 2.53 24.34
CA ARG A 14 8.57 3.49 23.28
C ARG A 14 7.74 3.20 22.03
N VAL A 15 7.31 4.25 21.34
CA VAL A 15 6.84 4.17 19.96
C VAL A 15 8.06 4.17 19.05
N ARG A 16 8.10 3.21 18.12
CA ARG A 16 9.08 3.18 17.03
C ARG A 16 8.34 3.21 15.70
N ALA A 17 8.78 4.01 14.77
CA ALA A 17 8.15 4.18 13.46
C ALA A 17 9.15 4.73 12.43
N VAL A 18 8.69 4.89 11.20
CA VAL A 18 9.38 5.63 10.13
C VAL A 18 8.67 6.95 9.93
N GLY A 19 9.40 8.05 9.91
CA GLY A 19 8.85 9.40 9.69
C GLY A 19 7.95 9.91 10.82
N ARG A 20 7.26 11.04 10.59
CA ARG A 20 6.28 11.65 11.51
C ARG A 20 6.85 11.92 12.92
N GLY A 21 8.14 12.25 13.00
CA GLY A 21 8.83 12.50 14.27
C GLY A 21 9.31 11.24 14.99
N HIS A 22 9.29 10.09 14.32
CA HIS A 22 9.79 8.80 14.78
C HIS A 22 10.71 8.21 13.71
N ASP A 23 11.97 8.61 13.66
CA ASP A 23 12.94 8.17 12.64
C ASP A 23 13.86 7.05 13.17
N ASP A 24 13.31 6.14 13.95
CA ASP A 24 14.08 5.11 14.64
C ASP A 24 13.86 3.68 14.10
N LEU A 25 13.20 3.54 12.95
CA LEU A 25 13.09 2.30 12.18
C LEU A 25 13.56 2.52 10.74
N SER A 26 14.31 1.56 10.23
CA SER A 26 14.79 1.52 8.85
C SER A 26 14.54 0.16 8.23
N ASP A 27 14.55 0.10 6.88
CA ASP A 27 14.51 -1.17 6.16
C ASP A 27 15.64 -2.10 6.60
N GLY A 28 15.30 -3.37 6.82
CA GLY A 28 16.24 -4.38 7.28
C GLY A 28 16.49 -4.40 8.79
N ASP A 29 15.98 -3.45 9.57
CA ASP A 29 16.11 -3.49 11.04
C ASP A 29 15.52 -4.78 11.62
N VAL A 30 16.20 -5.31 12.64
CA VAL A 30 15.76 -6.50 13.37
C VAL A 30 15.39 -6.12 14.80
N LEU A 31 14.11 -6.30 15.11
CA LEU A 31 13.57 -6.13 16.45
C LEU A 31 13.47 -7.48 17.14
N ARG A 32 13.74 -7.52 18.45
CA ARG A 32 13.65 -8.74 19.26
C ARG A 32 12.85 -8.51 20.53
N ALA A 33 11.94 -9.44 20.80
CA ALA A 33 11.15 -9.47 22.03
C ALA A 33 11.09 -10.93 22.54
N GLY A 34 11.95 -11.28 23.50
CA GLY A 34 12.19 -12.68 23.87
C GLY A 34 12.70 -13.46 22.66
N ASP A 35 12.03 -14.57 22.33
CA ASP A 35 12.38 -15.42 21.18
C ASP A 35 11.80 -14.92 19.86
N LEU A 36 10.94 -13.89 19.88
CA LEU A 36 10.35 -13.32 18.69
C LEU A 36 11.38 -12.43 17.98
N GLU A 37 11.65 -12.75 16.72
CA GLU A 37 12.37 -11.88 15.79
C GLU A 37 11.40 -11.27 14.78
N VAL A 38 11.45 -9.95 14.61
CA VAL A 38 10.65 -9.18 13.67
C VAL A 38 11.60 -8.37 12.79
N ARG A 39 11.51 -8.53 11.47
CA ARG A 39 12.31 -7.76 10.51
C ARG A 39 11.47 -6.67 9.87
N VAL A 40 11.99 -5.46 9.85
CA VAL A 40 11.38 -4.33 9.18
C VAL A 40 11.60 -4.45 7.68
N VAL A 41 10.53 -4.28 6.91
CA VAL A 41 10.56 -4.20 5.44
C VAL A 41 9.90 -2.87 5.07
N ALA A 42 10.66 -1.96 4.47
CA ALA A 42 10.07 -0.72 3.99
C ALA A 42 9.10 -1.02 2.84
N THR A 43 7.87 -0.56 2.97
CA THR A 43 6.82 -0.75 1.95
C THR A 43 6.04 0.54 1.71
N PRO A 44 6.75 1.66 1.33
CA PRO A 44 6.09 2.92 1.05
C PRO A 44 5.14 2.82 -0.14
N GLY A 45 4.16 3.72 -0.21
CA GLY A 45 3.27 3.84 -1.35
C GLY A 45 1.80 3.95 -1.01
N HIS A 46 1.25 3.16 -0.07
CA HIS A 46 -0.05 3.49 0.52
C HIS A 46 0.03 4.85 1.23
N THR A 47 1.01 4.99 2.10
CA THR A 47 1.55 6.25 2.64
C THR A 47 3.06 6.24 2.51
N SER A 48 3.72 7.40 2.64
CA SER A 48 5.18 7.52 2.54
C SER A 48 5.92 6.78 3.66
N ASP A 49 5.30 6.64 4.83
CA ASP A 49 5.83 6.02 6.04
C ASP A 49 5.42 4.55 6.23
N SER A 50 4.81 3.91 5.20
CA SER A 50 4.36 2.52 5.30
C SER A 50 5.52 1.55 5.45
N ILE A 51 5.39 0.63 6.41
CA ILE A 51 6.32 -0.48 6.64
C ILE A 51 5.55 -1.78 6.83
N SER A 52 6.20 -2.88 6.50
CA SER A 52 5.75 -4.24 6.80
C SER A 52 6.70 -4.89 7.80
N PHE A 53 6.23 -5.93 8.49
CA PHE A 53 7.03 -6.68 9.44
C PHE A 53 7.07 -8.15 9.06
N ALA A 54 8.24 -8.67 8.74
CA ALA A 54 8.42 -10.09 8.51
C ALA A 54 8.66 -10.84 9.83
N LEU A 55 7.99 -11.97 9.97
CA LEU A 55 8.13 -12.91 11.06
C LEU A 55 8.75 -14.21 10.51
N PRO A 56 10.09 -14.34 10.51
CA PRO A 56 10.75 -15.48 9.86
C PRO A 56 10.35 -16.83 10.44
N ALA A 57 10.14 -16.92 11.77
CA ALA A 57 9.74 -18.15 12.43
C ALA A 57 8.36 -18.68 11.99
N ASP A 58 7.48 -17.77 11.58
CA ASP A 58 6.10 -18.08 11.16
C ASP A 58 5.94 -18.07 9.64
N SER A 59 7.00 -17.77 8.88
CA SER A 59 6.95 -17.51 7.43
C SER A 59 5.83 -16.53 7.06
N ALA A 60 5.62 -15.51 7.89
CA ALA A 60 4.52 -14.56 7.78
C ALA A 60 5.02 -13.11 7.59
N LEU A 61 4.19 -12.29 6.94
CA LEU A 61 4.41 -10.86 6.75
C LEU A 61 3.19 -10.07 7.20
N LEU A 62 3.36 -9.17 8.17
CA LEU A 62 2.36 -8.16 8.50
C LEU A 62 2.51 -7.01 7.53
N THR A 63 1.52 -6.78 6.68
CA THR A 63 1.61 -5.80 5.58
C THR A 63 0.94 -4.47 5.88
N GLY A 64 0.29 -4.33 7.05
CA GLY A 64 -0.56 -3.17 7.30
C GLY A 64 -1.53 -2.98 6.12
N ASP A 65 -1.53 -1.79 5.54
CA ASP A 65 -2.39 -1.46 4.41
C ASP A 65 -1.70 -1.56 3.04
N THR A 66 -0.50 -2.13 2.97
CA THR A 66 0.18 -2.37 1.68
C THR A 66 -0.51 -3.48 0.89
N VAL A 67 -0.89 -4.58 1.55
CA VAL A 67 -1.69 -5.67 0.96
C VAL A 67 -2.80 -6.03 1.92
N LEU A 68 -4.06 -6.00 1.45
CA LEU A 68 -5.26 -6.23 2.25
C LEU A 68 -5.84 -7.62 1.99
N GLY A 69 -6.52 -8.18 3.00
CA GLY A 69 -7.25 -9.45 2.87
C GLY A 69 -8.62 -9.30 2.21
N ARG A 70 -9.04 -8.06 1.92
CA ARG A 70 -10.29 -7.76 1.21
C ARG A 70 -10.16 -6.46 0.43
N GLY A 71 -10.57 -6.46 -0.84
CA GLY A 71 -10.42 -5.32 -1.73
C GLY A 71 -8.96 -5.09 -2.12
N THR A 72 -8.66 -3.89 -2.54
CA THR A 72 -7.29 -3.47 -2.89
C THR A 72 -6.96 -2.14 -2.22
N THR A 73 -5.69 -1.95 -1.94
CA THR A 73 -5.16 -0.76 -1.26
C THR A 73 -5.41 0.52 -2.06
N VAL A 74 -5.69 1.59 -1.34
CA VAL A 74 -5.68 2.95 -1.86
C VAL A 74 -4.25 3.47 -1.85
N VAL A 75 -3.79 4.10 -2.93
CA VAL A 75 -2.59 4.93 -2.91
C VAL A 75 -3.00 6.33 -2.51
N ALA A 76 -2.64 6.74 -1.29
CA ALA A 76 -3.19 7.94 -0.63
C ALA A 76 -2.46 9.21 -1.06
N HIS A 77 -2.53 9.55 -2.36
CA HIS A 77 -1.90 10.77 -2.90
C HIS A 77 -2.43 12.05 -2.19
N PRO A 78 -1.55 13.03 -1.81
CA PRO A 78 -0.15 13.16 -2.19
C PRO A 78 0.86 12.46 -1.29
N ASP A 79 0.49 11.94 -0.13
CA ASP A 79 1.41 11.26 0.80
C ASP A 79 1.90 9.91 0.22
N GLY A 80 0.98 9.13 -0.36
CA GLY A 80 1.30 7.90 -1.05
C GLY A 80 1.63 8.12 -2.53
N GLU A 81 2.56 7.31 -3.06
CA GLU A 81 3.03 7.36 -4.46
C GLU A 81 2.92 6.00 -5.14
N LEU A 82 2.41 5.98 -6.38
CA LEU A 82 2.21 4.72 -7.11
C LEU A 82 3.51 4.03 -7.48
N ALA A 83 4.56 4.77 -7.86
CA ALA A 83 5.88 4.19 -8.17
C ALA A 83 6.45 3.45 -6.94
N ALA A 84 6.50 4.11 -5.78
CA ALA A 84 6.95 3.51 -4.53
C ALA A 84 6.10 2.30 -4.13
N TYR A 85 4.78 2.35 -4.38
CA TYR A 85 3.88 1.23 -4.12
C TYR A 85 4.19 0.00 -5.00
N LEU A 86 4.49 0.21 -6.29
CA LEU A 86 4.87 -0.86 -7.21
C LEU A 86 6.21 -1.49 -6.82
N ASP A 87 7.19 -0.69 -6.40
CA ASP A 87 8.46 -1.17 -5.87
C ASP A 87 8.26 -1.99 -4.59
N SER A 88 7.37 -1.55 -3.70
CA SER A 88 7.01 -2.28 -2.49
C SER A 88 6.37 -3.64 -2.80
N LEU A 89 5.46 -3.71 -3.79
CA LEU A 89 4.91 -4.98 -4.25
C LEU A 89 5.98 -5.89 -4.86
N ALA A 90 6.99 -5.33 -5.55
CA ALA A 90 8.10 -6.11 -6.08
C ALA A 90 9.00 -6.66 -4.95
N ALA A 91 9.27 -5.87 -3.92
CA ALA A 91 10.02 -6.33 -2.73
C ALA A 91 9.28 -7.46 -2.01
N ILE A 92 7.96 -7.34 -1.78
CA ILE A 92 7.15 -8.40 -1.18
C ILE A 92 7.13 -9.65 -2.10
N ALA A 93 7.04 -9.47 -3.42
CA ALA A 93 7.10 -10.59 -4.37
C ALA A 93 8.41 -11.38 -4.29
N ALA A 94 9.54 -10.71 -4.05
CA ALA A 94 10.82 -11.39 -3.84
C ALA A 94 10.82 -12.24 -2.58
N LEU A 95 10.21 -11.78 -1.49
CA LEU A 95 10.09 -12.53 -0.23
C LEU A 95 9.17 -13.76 -0.39
N THR A 96 8.07 -13.61 -1.10
CA THR A 96 7.09 -14.69 -1.33
C THR A 96 7.57 -15.70 -2.35
N GLY A 97 8.23 -15.27 -3.43
CA GLY A 97 8.78 -16.13 -4.48
C GLY A 97 9.91 -17.03 -3.99
N GLY A 98 10.67 -16.58 -2.98
CA GLY A 98 11.72 -17.39 -2.33
C GLY A 98 11.20 -18.35 -1.26
N GLY A 99 9.89 -18.38 -0.98
CA GLY A 99 9.30 -19.22 0.07
C GLY A 99 9.58 -18.74 1.50
N THR A 100 10.24 -17.61 1.69
CA THR A 100 10.51 -17.02 3.00
C THR A 100 9.24 -16.54 3.68
N VAL A 101 8.28 -16.04 2.87
CA VAL A 101 6.95 -15.62 3.31
C VAL A 101 5.91 -16.44 2.54
N THR A 102 5.08 -17.15 3.27
CA THR A 102 3.96 -17.94 2.71
C THR A 102 2.61 -17.34 3.07
N THR A 103 2.53 -16.61 4.17
CA THR A 103 1.29 -16.06 4.73
C THR A 103 1.39 -14.54 4.89
N ILE A 104 0.31 -13.82 4.52
CA ILE A 104 0.18 -12.39 4.83
C ILE A 104 -0.86 -12.19 5.94
N LEU A 105 -0.50 -11.36 6.89
CA LEU A 105 -1.34 -10.85 7.99
C LEU A 105 -1.63 -9.37 7.72
N PRO A 106 -2.75 -9.04 7.06
CA PRO A 106 -3.06 -7.70 6.62
C PRO A 106 -3.62 -6.82 7.74
N GLY A 107 -3.56 -5.49 7.59
CA GLY A 107 -4.20 -4.54 8.48
C GLY A 107 -5.74 -4.63 8.43
N HIS A 108 -6.31 -5.01 7.29
CA HIS A 108 -7.74 -5.17 7.08
C HIS A 108 -8.07 -6.44 6.30
N GLY A 109 -9.15 -7.11 6.70
CA GLY A 109 -9.63 -8.35 6.08
C GLY A 109 -9.04 -9.62 6.71
N PRO A 110 -9.32 -10.80 6.13
CA PRO A 110 -8.83 -12.08 6.64
C PRO A 110 -7.35 -12.28 6.34
N THR A 111 -6.73 -13.18 7.09
CA THR A 111 -5.40 -13.74 6.81
C THR A 111 -5.36 -14.33 5.38
N ILE A 112 -4.25 -14.17 4.71
CA ILE A 112 -4.02 -14.62 3.34
C ILE A 112 -3.01 -15.78 3.38
N PRO A 113 -3.45 -17.02 3.17
CA PRO A 113 -2.59 -18.21 3.28
C PRO A 113 -1.67 -18.44 2.07
N ASP A 114 -1.95 -17.79 0.95
CA ASP A 114 -1.12 -17.82 -0.26
C ASP A 114 -0.65 -16.41 -0.59
N ALA A 115 0.45 -16.03 0.04
CA ALA A 115 1.04 -14.70 -0.12
C ALA A 115 1.49 -14.43 -1.56
N ALA A 116 2.07 -15.43 -2.24
CA ALA A 116 2.58 -15.29 -3.60
C ALA A 116 1.45 -15.02 -4.60
N ALA A 117 0.36 -15.79 -4.53
CA ALA A 117 -0.80 -15.58 -5.38
C ALA A 117 -1.45 -14.21 -5.15
N MET A 118 -1.56 -13.77 -3.88
CA MET A 118 -2.14 -12.46 -3.59
C MET A 118 -1.27 -11.32 -4.11
N VAL A 119 0.04 -11.37 -3.94
CA VAL A 119 0.94 -10.34 -4.45
C VAL A 119 0.92 -10.29 -5.98
N ALA A 120 0.88 -11.45 -6.65
CA ALA A 120 0.70 -11.53 -8.09
C ALA A 120 -0.61 -10.88 -8.54
N PHE A 121 -1.73 -11.18 -7.85
CA PHE A 121 -3.03 -10.52 -8.10
C PHE A 121 -2.95 -9.00 -7.97
N TYR A 122 -2.30 -8.50 -6.90
CA TYR A 122 -2.15 -7.06 -6.69
C TYR A 122 -1.38 -6.38 -7.84
N ARG A 123 -0.28 -7.01 -8.31
CA ARG A 123 0.52 -6.49 -9.43
C ARG A 123 -0.29 -6.41 -10.71
N ILE A 124 -0.96 -7.50 -11.08
CA ILE A 124 -1.84 -7.54 -12.26
C ILE A 124 -2.92 -6.47 -12.15
N HIS A 125 -3.60 -6.38 -11.00
CA HIS A 125 -4.64 -5.37 -10.79
C HIS A 125 -4.10 -3.93 -10.95
N ARG A 126 -2.86 -3.64 -10.49
CA ARG A 126 -2.26 -2.32 -10.68
C ARG A 126 -1.97 -2.02 -12.14
N ASP A 127 -1.41 -2.97 -12.86
CA ASP A 127 -1.13 -2.84 -14.29
C ASP A 127 -2.42 -2.59 -15.08
N GLU A 128 -3.47 -3.36 -14.81
CA GLU A 128 -4.79 -3.17 -15.42
C GLU A 128 -5.37 -1.78 -15.13
N ARG A 129 -5.27 -1.30 -13.88
CA ARG A 129 -5.78 0.03 -13.52
C ARG A 129 -4.99 1.15 -14.18
N ILE A 130 -3.67 1.04 -14.28
CA ILE A 130 -2.84 2.00 -15.01
C ILE A 130 -3.27 2.07 -16.47
N GLU A 131 -3.48 0.91 -17.11
CA GLU A 131 -3.91 0.86 -18.50
C GLU A 131 -5.31 1.43 -18.71
N GLN A 132 -6.26 1.15 -17.82
CA GLN A 132 -7.60 1.74 -17.87
C GLN A 132 -7.57 3.27 -17.75
N VAL A 133 -6.69 3.83 -16.88
CA VAL A 133 -6.52 5.28 -16.78
C VAL A 133 -5.89 5.84 -18.05
N ARG A 134 -4.89 5.16 -18.63
CA ARG A 134 -4.26 5.56 -19.89
C ARG A 134 -5.28 5.60 -21.03
N GLN A 135 -6.14 4.60 -21.14
CA GLN A 135 -7.22 4.54 -22.11
C GLN A 135 -8.25 5.65 -21.87
N ALA A 136 -8.66 5.88 -20.63
CA ALA A 136 -9.59 6.96 -20.29
C ALA A 136 -9.07 8.35 -20.68
N LEU A 137 -7.76 8.58 -20.52
CA LEU A 137 -7.11 9.83 -20.98
C LEU A 137 -7.16 9.95 -22.51
N ALA A 138 -6.89 8.87 -23.24
CA ALA A 138 -6.97 8.83 -24.71
C ALA A 138 -8.41 9.04 -25.19
N ASP A 139 -9.40 8.53 -24.46
CA ASP A 139 -10.84 8.67 -24.75
C ASP A 139 -11.43 10.04 -24.32
N GLY A 140 -10.57 11.01 -24.06
CA GLY A 140 -10.95 12.41 -23.86
C GLY A 140 -11.05 12.87 -22.40
N ALA A 141 -10.75 12.03 -21.40
CA ALA A 141 -10.72 12.52 -20.02
C ALA A 141 -9.68 13.62 -19.80
N ALA A 142 -8.56 13.59 -20.56
CA ALA A 142 -7.52 14.62 -20.53
C ALA A 142 -7.98 16.02 -20.93
N ALA A 143 -9.03 16.12 -21.74
CA ALA A 143 -9.59 17.39 -22.22
C ALA A 143 -10.72 17.93 -21.33
N GLU A 144 -11.11 17.20 -20.29
CA GLU A 144 -12.14 17.65 -19.35
C GLU A 144 -11.61 18.70 -18.37
N ALA A 145 -12.49 19.57 -17.89
CA ALA A 145 -12.14 20.62 -16.91
C ALA A 145 -11.56 20.02 -15.61
N ASP A 146 -11.99 18.82 -15.24
CA ASP A 146 -11.43 18.02 -14.13
C ASP A 146 -11.12 16.62 -14.66
N VAL A 147 -9.84 16.38 -14.92
CA VAL A 147 -9.34 15.10 -15.42
C VAL A 147 -9.59 13.96 -14.43
N VAL A 148 -9.54 14.22 -13.11
CA VAL A 148 -9.80 13.20 -12.08
C VAL A 148 -11.25 12.73 -12.17
N GLU A 149 -12.19 13.64 -12.29
CA GLU A 149 -13.61 13.31 -12.47
C GLU A 149 -13.88 12.65 -13.83
N GLY A 150 -13.16 13.05 -14.88
CA GLY A 150 -13.22 12.43 -16.19
C GLY A 150 -12.80 10.96 -16.17
N VAL A 151 -11.71 10.65 -15.49
CA VAL A 151 -11.23 9.28 -15.28
C VAL A 151 -12.17 8.51 -14.34
N LEU A 152 -12.62 9.13 -13.24
CA LEU A 152 -13.51 8.50 -12.26
C LEU A 152 -14.78 7.94 -12.94
N ARG A 153 -15.43 8.74 -13.77
CA ARG A 153 -16.66 8.35 -14.47
C ARG A 153 -16.46 7.20 -15.46
N ARG A 154 -15.26 7.05 -16.04
CA ARG A 154 -14.95 6.01 -17.04
C ARG A 154 -14.46 4.73 -16.40
N VAL A 155 -13.57 4.84 -15.42
CA VAL A 155 -12.85 3.68 -14.84
C VAL A 155 -13.55 3.13 -13.59
N TYR A 156 -14.29 3.98 -12.87
CA TYR A 156 -14.90 3.62 -11.58
C TYR A 156 -16.45 3.76 -11.60
N ALA A 157 -17.06 3.75 -12.78
CA ALA A 157 -18.52 3.86 -12.92
C ALA A 157 -19.29 2.79 -12.13
N GLU A 158 -18.79 1.56 -12.12
CA GLU A 158 -19.40 0.42 -11.44
C GLU A 158 -19.10 0.36 -9.94
N VAL A 159 -18.24 1.26 -9.44
CA VAL A 159 -17.83 1.28 -8.03
C VAL A 159 -18.84 2.10 -7.22
N PRO A 160 -19.29 1.63 -6.05
CA PRO A 160 -20.23 2.37 -5.21
C PRO A 160 -19.74 3.79 -4.90
N VAL A 161 -20.62 4.78 -4.98
CA VAL A 161 -20.30 6.20 -4.77
C VAL A 161 -19.64 6.45 -3.40
N SER A 162 -19.94 5.64 -2.40
CA SER A 162 -19.33 5.73 -1.07
C SER A 162 -17.82 5.54 -1.05
N VAL A 163 -17.24 4.86 -2.06
CA VAL A 163 -15.78 4.66 -2.18
C VAL A 163 -15.11 5.64 -3.16
N TRP A 164 -15.86 6.52 -3.82
CA TRP A 164 -15.32 7.51 -4.75
C TRP A 164 -14.27 8.44 -4.14
N PRO A 165 -14.38 8.89 -2.86
CA PRO A 165 -13.29 9.66 -2.24
C PRO A 165 -11.94 8.93 -2.28
N ALA A 166 -11.94 7.64 -1.95
CA ALA A 166 -10.73 6.80 -2.01
C ALA A 166 -10.26 6.56 -3.46
N ALA A 167 -11.20 6.35 -4.39
CA ALA A 167 -10.90 6.22 -5.82
C ALA A 167 -10.21 7.48 -6.37
N ARG A 168 -10.67 8.69 -5.99
CA ARG A 168 -10.02 9.95 -6.40
C ARG A 168 -8.57 10.05 -5.95
N MET A 169 -8.24 9.61 -4.74
CA MET A 169 -6.85 9.57 -4.28
C MET A 169 -6.01 8.64 -5.16
N SER A 170 -6.50 7.43 -5.42
CA SER A 170 -5.82 6.48 -6.30
C SER A 170 -5.69 6.98 -7.75
N ILE A 171 -6.71 7.65 -8.28
CA ILE A 171 -6.65 8.26 -9.63
C ILE A 171 -5.57 9.35 -9.67
N ARG A 172 -5.48 10.21 -8.65
CA ARG A 172 -4.43 11.23 -8.59
C ARG A 172 -3.05 10.60 -8.58
N ALA A 173 -2.84 9.53 -7.81
CA ALA A 173 -1.57 8.79 -7.81
C ALA A 173 -1.25 8.19 -9.19
N GLN A 174 -2.25 7.65 -9.89
CA GLN A 174 -2.10 7.10 -11.25
C GLN A 174 -1.81 8.21 -12.28
N LEU A 175 -2.50 9.33 -12.19
CA LEU A 175 -2.25 10.49 -13.07
C LEU A 175 -0.86 11.09 -12.82
N ALA A 176 -0.42 11.21 -11.57
CA ALA A 176 0.93 11.65 -11.23
C ALA A 176 1.99 10.70 -11.81
N PHE A 177 1.79 9.39 -11.65
CA PHE A 177 2.66 8.36 -12.21
C PHE A 177 2.75 8.42 -13.74
N LEU A 178 1.65 8.77 -14.41
CA LEU A 178 1.58 8.92 -15.88
C LEU A 178 2.03 10.30 -16.37
N GLY A 179 2.39 11.23 -15.48
CA GLY A 179 2.72 12.61 -15.84
C GLY A 179 1.53 13.41 -16.36
N ALA A 180 0.31 13.01 -16.02
CA ALA A 180 -0.95 13.60 -16.49
C ALA A 180 -1.76 14.33 -15.39
N LEU A 181 -1.21 14.46 -14.18
CA LEU A 181 -1.84 15.22 -13.09
C LEU A 181 -1.52 16.72 -13.32
N PRO A 182 -2.53 17.59 -13.42
CA PRO A 182 -2.30 19.03 -13.47
C PRO A 182 -1.62 19.54 -12.19
N ALA A 183 -0.80 20.60 -12.34
CA ALA A 183 -0.14 21.27 -11.25
C ALA A 183 -1.11 21.94 -10.26
#